data_11cfdd39317b1a1b12dec23956623f29
#
_entry.id   11cfdd39317b1a1b12dec23956623f29
#
_cell.length_a   1.000
_cell.length_b   1.000
_cell.length_c   1.000
_cell.angle_alpha   90.00
_cell.angle_beta   90.00
_cell.angle_gamma   90.00
#
_symmetry.space_group_name_H-M   'P 1'
#
loop_
_entity.id
_entity.type
_entity.pdbx_description
1 polymer ?
#
loop_
_entity_poly.entity_id
_entity_poly.type
_entity_poly.pdbx_seq_one_letter_code
_entity_poly.pdbx_strand_id
1 'polypeptide(L)'
;MNIMPISEIIEKVTMICKKNNVKRLDLFGSFATGTATPTSDIDFVVYGCDNLMQLEDDLLQIETLRKIDIFDFDSIRNEYLLEDIKKYPKQIY
;
A
#
# COMPACT_ATOMS: atom_id res chain seq x y z
N MET A 1 -4.77 -15.68 19.64
CA MET A 1 -5.07 -14.66 18.62
C MET A 1 -3.82 -14.35 17.85
N ASN A 2 -3.84 -14.49 16.55
CA ASN A 2 -2.68 -14.21 15.72
C ASN A 2 -2.74 -12.76 15.23
N ILE A 3 -1.77 -11.99 15.67
CA ILE A 3 -1.59 -10.62 15.17
C ILE A 3 -0.56 -10.70 14.05
N MET A 4 -0.98 -10.37 12.84
CA MET A 4 -0.07 -10.35 11.71
C MET A 4 0.90 -9.17 11.84
N PRO A 5 2.23 -9.39 11.90
CA PRO A 5 3.17 -8.28 11.97
C PRO A 5 3.15 -7.46 10.68
N ILE A 6 3.54 -6.19 10.80
CA ILE A 6 3.55 -5.27 9.65
C ILE A 6 4.42 -5.79 8.50
N SER A 7 5.55 -6.41 8.83
CA SER A 7 6.44 -6.99 7.82
C SER A 7 5.77 -8.08 7.00
N GLU A 8 4.94 -8.90 7.63
CA GLU A 8 4.18 -9.94 6.95
C GLU A 8 3.10 -9.34 6.05
N ILE A 9 2.42 -8.30 6.52
CA ILE A 9 1.41 -7.59 5.71
C ILE A 9 2.06 -7.00 4.45
N ILE A 10 3.20 -6.33 4.61
CA ILE A 10 3.93 -5.74 3.48
C ILE A 10 4.36 -6.83 2.50
N GLU A 11 4.84 -7.97 3.00
CA GLU A 11 5.23 -9.10 2.16
C GLU A 11 4.05 -9.64 1.35
N LYS A 12 2.90 -9.83 2.00
CA LYS A 12 1.69 -10.32 1.33
C LYS A 12 1.18 -9.33 0.28
N VAL A 13 1.17 -8.03 0.61
CA VAL A 13 0.79 -6.99 -0.36
C VAL A 13 1.74 -7.00 -1.55
N THR A 14 3.04 -7.15 -1.30
CA THR A 14 4.05 -7.21 -2.37
C THR A 14 3.79 -8.38 -3.32
N MET A 15 3.51 -9.57 -2.77
CA MET A 15 3.23 -10.76 -3.58
C MET A 15 1.98 -10.57 -4.43
N ILE A 16 0.93 -10.02 -3.84
CA ILE A 16 -0.34 -9.76 -4.53
C ILE A 16 -0.14 -8.72 -5.65
N CYS A 17 0.62 -7.66 -5.38
CA CYS A 17 0.92 -6.64 -6.37
C CYS A 17 1.71 -7.22 -7.55
N LYS A 18 2.70 -8.06 -7.27
CA LYS A 18 3.47 -8.72 -8.34
C LYS A 18 2.60 -9.65 -9.18
N LYS A 19 1.70 -10.38 -8.54
CA LYS A 19 0.73 -11.25 -9.21
C LYS A 19 -0.18 -10.47 -10.15
N ASN A 20 -0.53 -9.24 -9.79
CA ASN A 20 -1.39 -8.36 -10.57
C ASN A 20 -0.61 -7.45 -11.53
N ASN A 21 0.66 -7.73 -11.76
CA ASN A 21 1.53 -7.01 -12.69
C ASN A 21 1.72 -5.52 -12.34
N VAL A 22 1.62 -5.18 -11.06
CA VAL A 22 1.94 -3.83 -10.60
C VAL A 22 3.42 -3.58 -10.80
N LYS A 23 3.78 -2.48 -11.47
CA LYS A 23 5.17 -2.21 -11.84
C LYS A 23 6.02 -1.71 -10.68
N ARG A 24 5.42 -0.95 -9.78
CA ARG A 24 6.12 -0.40 -8.63
C ARG A 24 5.16 -0.30 -7.44
N LEU A 25 5.67 -0.55 -6.25
CA LEU A 25 4.93 -0.45 -5.00
C LEU A 25 5.72 0.39 -4.02
N ASP A 26 5.11 1.46 -3.52
CA ASP A 26 5.69 2.32 -2.50
C ASP A 26 4.82 2.30 -1.25
N LEU A 27 5.48 2.46 -0.10
CA LEU A 27 4.82 2.73 1.17
C LEU A 27 4.90 4.24 1.41
N PHE A 28 3.82 4.85 1.89
CA PHE A 28 3.85 6.27 2.24
C PHE A 28 3.06 6.54 3.53
N GLY A 29 2.98 7.80 3.94
CA GLY A 29 2.31 8.16 5.17
C GLY A 29 3.12 7.79 6.41
N SER A 30 2.44 7.46 7.51
CA SER A 30 3.08 7.26 8.81
C SER A 30 4.09 6.11 8.83
N PHE A 31 3.87 5.05 8.05
CA PHE A 31 4.81 3.93 7.99
C PHE A 31 6.08 4.27 7.21
N ALA A 32 6.00 5.18 6.25
CA ALA A 32 7.17 5.64 5.50
C ALA A 32 8.02 6.63 6.32
N THR A 33 7.39 7.44 7.17
CA THR A 33 8.08 8.47 7.96
C THR A 33 8.48 8.01 9.36
N GLY A 34 8.07 6.79 9.76
CA GLY A 34 8.38 6.26 11.07
C GLY A 34 7.50 6.81 12.21
N THR A 35 6.38 7.43 11.87
CA THR A 35 5.45 8.00 12.87
C THR A 35 4.24 7.11 13.12
N ALA A 36 4.25 5.90 12.57
CA ALA A 36 3.13 4.97 12.70
C ALA A 36 2.92 4.53 14.15
N THR A 37 1.65 4.36 14.51
CA THR A 37 1.22 3.81 15.79
C THR A 37 0.59 2.44 15.56
N PRO A 38 0.30 1.66 16.63
CA PRO A 38 -0.37 0.35 16.45
C PRO A 38 -1.73 0.41 15.76
N THR A 39 -2.37 1.58 15.74
CA THR A 39 -3.68 1.77 15.08
C THR A 39 -3.61 2.52 13.76
N SER A 40 -2.41 2.85 13.29
CA SER A 40 -2.25 3.56 12.01
C SER A 40 -2.66 2.70 10.83
N ASP A 41 -3.31 3.33 9.85
CA ASP A 41 -3.58 2.70 8.56
C ASP A 41 -2.27 2.51 7.80
N ILE A 42 -2.24 1.51 6.93
CA ILE A 42 -1.06 1.26 6.08
C ILE A 42 -1.39 1.78 4.70
N ASP A 43 -0.65 2.78 4.25
CA ASP A 43 -0.90 3.45 2.97
C ASP A 43 0.12 2.99 1.92
N PHE A 44 -0.38 2.45 0.83
CA PHE A 44 0.44 1.99 -0.30
C PHE A 44 0.09 2.78 -1.56
N VAL A 45 1.09 3.00 -2.39
CA VAL A 45 0.91 3.56 -3.73
C VAL A 45 1.37 2.54 -4.74
N VAL A 46 0.52 2.26 -5.72
CA VAL A 46 0.85 1.35 -6.82
C VAL A 46 1.00 2.14 -8.12
N TYR A 47 1.96 1.71 -8.94
CA TYR A 47 2.27 2.31 -10.22
C TYR A 47 2.10 1.26 -11.31
N GLY A 48 1.48 1.65 -12.40
CA GLY A 48 1.29 0.76 -13.54
C GLY A 48 0.37 -0.42 -13.23
N CYS A 49 -0.70 -0.18 -12.47
CA CYS A 49 -1.69 -1.20 -12.14
C CYS A 49 -2.76 -1.24 -13.25
N ASP A 50 -2.88 -2.36 -13.95
CA ASP A 50 -3.83 -2.51 -15.05
C ASP A 50 -5.25 -2.72 -14.58
N ASN A 51 -5.44 -3.41 -13.44
CA ASN A 51 -6.77 -3.73 -12.91
C ASN A 51 -6.82 -3.52 -11.41
N LEU A 52 -7.14 -2.30 -11.01
CA LEU A 52 -7.20 -1.92 -9.61
C LEU A 52 -8.28 -2.70 -8.85
N MET A 53 -9.41 -2.97 -9.47
CA MET A 53 -10.50 -3.72 -8.83
C MET A 53 -10.06 -5.13 -8.44
N GLN A 54 -9.36 -5.81 -9.33
CA GLN A 54 -8.84 -7.15 -9.04
C GLN A 54 -7.79 -7.10 -7.94
N LEU A 55 -6.92 -6.10 -7.98
CA LEU A 55 -5.91 -5.90 -6.94
C LEU A 55 -6.57 -5.70 -5.57
N GLU A 56 -7.56 -4.83 -5.50
CA GLU A 56 -8.28 -4.58 -4.25
C GLU A 56 -8.99 -5.84 -3.74
N ASP A 57 -9.63 -6.60 -4.63
CA ASP A 57 -10.27 -7.87 -4.26
C ASP A 57 -9.27 -8.86 -3.69
N ASP A 58 -8.11 -8.99 -4.32
CA ASP A 58 -7.07 -9.90 -3.85
C ASP A 58 -6.52 -9.45 -2.49
N LEU A 59 -6.40 -8.15 -2.27
CA LEU A 59 -5.92 -7.61 -0.99
C LEU A 59 -6.90 -7.87 0.16
N LEU A 60 -8.19 -7.98 -0.12
CA LEU A 60 -9.19 -8.33 0.88
C LEU A 60 -8.98 -9.74 1.45
N GLN A 61 -8.19 -10.59 0.79
CA GLN A 61 -7.87 -11.92 1.29
C GLN A 61 -6.85 -11.90 2.42
N ILE A 62 -6.18 -10.77 2.64
CA ILE A 62 -5.23 -10.64 3.74
C ILE A 62 -5.99 -10.53 5.06
N GLU A 63 -5.78 -11.50 5.94
CA GLU A 63 -6.44 -11.55 7.25
C GLU A 63 -5.73 -10.63 8.24
N THR A 64 -6.15 -9.38 8.29
CA THR A 64 -5.61 -8.41 9.23
C THR A 64 -6.72 -7.46 9.70
N LEU A 65 -6.61 -6.99 10.93
CA LEU A 65 -7.50 -5.97 11.46
C LEU A 65 -7.05 -4.55 11.07
N ARG A 66 -5.84 -4.42 10.52
CA ARG A 66 -5.36 -3.13 10.06
C ARG A 66 -6.00 -2.74 8.75
N LYS A 67 -6.33 -1.46 8.63
CA LYS A 67 -6.83 -0.92 7.37
C LYS A 67 -5.66 -0.75 6.40
N ILE A 68 -5.81 -1.32 5.21
CA ILE A 68 -4.85 -1.20 4.13
C ILE A 68 -5.47 -0.29 3.07
N ASP A 69 -4.83 0.84 2.80
CA ASP A 69 -5.28 1.79 1.77
C ASP A 69 -4.36 1.68 0.56
N ILE A 70 -4.96 1.53 -0.61
CA ILE A 70 -4.24 1.44 -1.88
C ILE A 70 -4.58 2.66 -2.73
N PHE A 71 -3.56 3.37 -3.18
CA PHE A 71 -3.70 4.51 -4.07
C PHE A 71 -3.04 4.20 -5.40
N ASP A 72 -3.80 4.34 -6.48
CA ASP A 72 -3.29 4.18 -7.84
C ASP A 72 -2.71 5.51 -8.29
N PHE A 73 -1.37 5.60 -8.34
CA PHE A 73 -0.67 6.83 -8.69
C PHE A 73 -1.14 7.40 -10.04
N ASP A 74 -1.39 6.53 -11.01
CA ASP A 74 -1.78 6.96 -12.36
C ASP A 74 -3.19 7.56 -12.41
N SER A 75 -4.01 7.33 -11.38
CA SER A 75 -5.38 7.83 -11.30
C SER A 75 -5.55 8.98 -10.31
N ILE A 76 -4.53 9.32 -9.54
CA ILE A 76 -4.60 10.38 -8.54
C ILE A 76 -4.60 11.73 -9.24
N ARG A 77 -5.58 12.57 -8.89
CA ARG A 77 -5.69 13.94 -9.44
C ARG A 77 -5.56 15.03 -8.38
N ASN A 78 -5.61 14.64 -7.09
CA ASN A 78 -5.46 15.57 -5.98
C ASN A 78 -3.99 15.95 -5.82
N GLU A 79 -3.66 17.22 -6.06
CA GLU A 79 -2.30 17.74 -6.00
C GLU A 79 -1.68 17.62 -4.61
N TYR A 80 -2.47 17.81 -3.56
CA TYR A 80 -1.98 17.69 -2.18
C TYR A 80 -1.57 16.25 -1.86
N LEU A 81 -2.37 15.29 -2.31
CA LEU A 81 -2.05 13.89 -2.13
C LEU A 81 -0.79 13.49 -2.93
N LEU A 82 -0.66 13.99 -4.15
CA LEU A 82 0.53 13.75 -4.97
C LEU A 82 1.79 14.31 -4.31
N GLU A 83 1.70 15.49 -3.70
CA GLU A 83 2.82 16.07 -2.96
C GLU A 83 3.19 15.20 -1.77
N ASP A 84 2.22 14.74 -0.99
CA ASP A 84 2.46 13.87 0.15
C ASP A 84 3.14 12.56 -0.28
N ILE A 85 2.68 11.96 -1.36
CA ILE A 85 3.24 10.73 -1.91
C ILE A 85 4.69 10.94 -2.33
N LYS A 86 5.01 12.07 -2.95
CA LYS A 86 6.36 12.37 -3.45
C LYS A 86 7.32 12.81 -2.35
N LYS A 87 6.81 13.26 -1.22
CA LYS A 87 7.63 13.90 -0.18
C LYS A 87 8.52 12.90 0.56
N TYR A 88 7.96 11.79 1.01
CA TYR A 88 8.69 10.78 1.78
C TYR A 88 8.26 9.37 1.39
N PRO A 89 8.42 8.98 0.12
CA PRO A 89 8.04 7.63 -0.28
C PRO A 89 9.09 6.62 0.15
N LYS A 90 8.66 5.41 0.44
CA LYS A 90 9.55 4.28 0.68
C LYS A 90 9.23 3.21 -0.35
N GLN A 91 10.07 3.08 -1.35
CA GLN A 91 9.88 2.10 -2.40
C GLN A 91 10.09 0.69 -1.86
N ILE A 92 9.09 -0.17 -2.07
CA ILE A 92 9.17 -1.58 -1.69
C ILE A 92 9.79 -2.38 -2.83
N TYR A 93 9.31 -2.14 -4.03
CA TYR A 93 9.94 -2.72 -5.22
C TYR A 93 9.66 -1.90 -6.46
#